data_2ddf208015482b6a5ca609c261e4d026
#
_entry.id   2ddf208015482b6a5ca609c261e4d026
#
_cell.length_a   1.000
_cell.length_b   1.000
_cell.length_c   1.000
_cell.angle_alpha   90.00
_cell.angle_beta   90.00
_cell.angle_gamma   90.00
#
_symmetry.space_group_name_H-M   'P 1'
#
loop_
_entity.id
_entity.type
_entity.pdbx_description
1 polymer ?
#
loop_
_entity_poly.entity_id
_entity_poly.type
_entity_poly.pdbx_seq_one_letter_code
_entity_poly.pdbx_strand_id
1 'polypeptide(L)'
;MHINDDDPLNQLALEFFANNWVECLEGLLTRTTRIRVWPEFSPAPRAFRFEIDCPYKRKLGPESPVEWMPGPVKGEVIYRRDLFSASEGPTILVLIDRDLAFFHPNYSRARGFLCIGEESQLPPGPIPLGRFLENHIYPIVTYQNRRPTHPADAEAARYFALEPTAMVGLEPVAPLY
;
A
#
# COMPACT_ATOMS: atom_id res chain seq x y z
N MET A 1 23.77 5.40 -15.49
CA MET A 1 23.23 6.78 -15.56
C MET A 1 23.73 7.49 -14.31
N HIS A 2 24.74 8.37 -14.47
CA HIS A 2 25.24 9.18 -13.35
C HIS A 2 24.17 10.21 -13.01
N ILE A 3 23.65 10.14 -11.79
CA ILE A 3 22.73 11.14 -11.27
C ILE A 3 23.60 12.31 -10.85
N ASN A 4 23.31 13.46 -11.42
CA ASN A 4 23.96 14.71 -11.03
C ASN A 4 23.39 15.09 -9.65
N ASP A 5 24.21 14.93 -8.60
CA ASP A 5 23.81 15.26 -7.22
C ASP A 5 23.53 16.77 -7.03
N ASP A 6 23.92 17.61 -7.99
CA ASP A 6 23.67 19.05 -7.99
C ASP A 6 22.34 19.46 -8.63
N ASP A 7 21.54 18.50 -9.13
CA ASP A 7 20.21 18.81 -9.68
C ASP A 7 19.26 19.23 -8.55
N PRO A 8 18.65 20.43 -8.59
CA PRO A 8 17.73 20.90 -7.56
C PRO A 8 16.56 19.95 -7.28
N LEU A 9 16.07 19.22 -8.29
CA LEU A 9 15.00 18.24 -8.13
C LEU A 9 15.46 17.02 -7.33
N ASN A 10 16.72 16.61 -7.48
CA ASN A 10 17.30 15.53 -6.70
C ASN A 10 17.50 15.95 -5.23
N GLN A 11 17.93 17.18 -4.98
CA GLN A 11 18.04 17.71 -3.62
C GLN A 11 16.66 17.77 -2.94
N LEU A 12 15.65 18.27 -3.64
CA LEU A 12 14.27 18.31 -3.15
C LEU A 12 13.74 16.90 -2.81
N ALA A 13 14.06 15.89 -3.62
CA ALA A 13 13.70 14.51 -3.37
C ALA A 13 14.39 13.95 -2.13
N LEU A 14 15.66 14.25 -1.93
CA LEU A 14 16.40 13.82 -0.73
C LEU A 14 15.85 14.46 0.54
N GLU A 15 15.53 15.75 0.51
CA GLU A 15 14.87 16.44 1.63
C GLU A 15 13.49 15.82 1.94
N PHE A 16 12.69 15.57 0.91
CA PHE A 16 11.41 14.88 1.09
C PHE A 16 11.60 13.51 1.75
N PHE A 17 12.52 12.68 1.26
CA PHE A 17 12.72 11.35 1.81
C PHE A 17 13.26 11.39 3.25
N ALA A 18 14.16 12.31 3.57
CA ALA A 18 14.67 12.47 4.94
C ALA A 18 13.57 12.86 5.93
N ASN A 19 12.67 13.77 5.54
CA ASN A 19 11.59 14.26 6.39
C ASN A 19 10.40 13.30 6.45
N ASN A 20 10.11 12.56 5.37
CA ASN A 20 8.94 11.70 5.23
C ASN A 20 8.82 10.65 6.33
N TRP A 21 9.94 10.08 6.77
CA TRP A 21 9.97 9.11 7.86
C TRP A 21 9.70 9.76 9.21
N VAL A 22 10.29 10.92 9.48
CA VAL A 22 10.09 11.66 10.73
C VAL A 22 8.63 12.09 10.86
N GLU A 23 8.04 12.64 9.79
CA GLU A 23 6.63 13.00 9.77
C GLU A 23 5.70 11.79 10.00
N CYS A 24 6.04 10.63 9.44
CA CYS A 24 5.28 9.40 9.67
C CYS A 24 5.35 8.96 11.14
N LEU A 25 6.55 8.99 11.75
CA LEU A 25 6.75 8.66 13.16
C LEU A 25 5.95 9.58 14.07
N GLU A 26 6.12 10.89 13.92
CA GLU A 26 5.49 11.91 14.77
C GLU A 26 3.99 12.03 14.52
N GLY A 27 3.54 11.78 13.31
CA GLY A 27 2.16 11.87 12.91
C GLY A 27 1.37 10.57 13.11
N LEU A 28 1.45 9.66 12.15
CA LEU A 28 0.62 8.45 12.13
C LEU A 28 0.94 7.49 13.29
N LEU A 29 2.23 7.15 13.47
CA LEU A 29 2.62 6.09 14.39
C LEU A 29 2.46 6.44 15.87
N THR A 30 2.32 7.73 16.21
CA THR A 30 1.95 8.15 17.58
C THR A 30 0.46 7.97 17.86
N ARG A 31 -0.38 7.92 16.82
CA ARG A 31 -1.84 7.88 16.94
C ARG A 31 -2.44 6.48 16.82
N THR A 32 -1.68 5.52 16.29
CA THR A 32 -2.17 4.15 16.12
C THR A 32 -1.12 3.10 16.44
N THR A 33 -1.55 1.98 17.02
CA THR A 33 -0.74 0.77 17.23
C THR A 33 -1.00 -0.29 16.15
N ARG A 34 -1.98 -0.06 15.26
CA ARG A 34 -2.37 -1.00 14.23
C ARG A 34 -1.42 -1.04 13.04
N ILE A 35 -0.64 0.01 12.84
CA ILE A 35 0.34 0.11 11.77
C ILE A 35 1.72 0.16 12.38
N ARG A 36 2.58 -0.70 11.89
CA ARG A 36 4.02 -0.71 12.17
C ARG A 36 4.76 -0.47 10.87
N VAL A 37 5.80 0.33 10.92
CA VAL A 37 6.60 0.70 9.74
C VAL A 37 8.08 0.65 10.08
N TRP A 38 8.88 0.18 9.13
CA TRP A 38 10.34 0.14 9.22
C TRP A 38 10.93 0.69 7.92
N PRO A 39 11.73 1.76 8.00
CA PRO A 39 12.43 2.28 6.84
C PRO A 39 13.56 1.34 6.40
N GLU A 40 13.96 1.41 5.14
CA GLU A 40 15.25 0.88 4.72
C GLU A 40 16.39 1.59 5.48
N PHE A 41 17.54 0.91 5.62
CA PHE A 41 18.70 1.51 6.28
C PHE A 41 19.36 2.56 5.38
N SER A 42 18.86 3.78 5.45
CA SER A 42 19.29 4.94 4.66
C SER A 42 19.00 6.24 5.43
N PRO A 43 19.84 7.29 5.33
CA PRO A 43 19.54 8.60 5.88
C PRO A 43 18.34 9.29 5.17
N ALA A 44 18.03 8.88 3.94
CA ALA A 44 16.87 9.34 3.16
C ALA A 44 16.13 8.11 2.59
N PRO A 45 15.38 7.37 3.45
CA PRO A 45 14.76 6.11 3.06
C PRO A 45 13.65 6.33 2.04
N ARG A 46 13.64 5.50 0.99
CA ARG A 46 12.60 5.48 -0.05
C ARG A 46 11.71 4.26 0.01
N ALA A 47 12.19 3.20 0.67
CA ALA A 47 11.46 1.97 0.87
C ALA A 47 11.11 1.79 2.35
N PHE A 48 9.85 1.44 2.61
CA PHE A 48 9.30 1.31 3.94
C PHE A 48 8.48 0.03 4.02
N ARG A 49 8.96 -0.93 4.79
CA ARG A 49 8.16 -2.11 5.13
C ARG A 49 7.06 -1.72 6.09
N PHE A 50 5.88 -2.31 5.93
CA PHE A 50 4.77 -2.10 6.84
C PHE A 50 4.12 -3.41 7.25
N GLU A 51 3.51 -3.38 8.43
CA GLU A 51 2.54 -4.35 8.89
C GLU A 51 1.29 -3.62 9.35
N ILE A 52 0.12 -4.10 8.90
CA ILE A 52 -1.17 -3.56 9.32
C ILE A 52 -1.94 -4.69 10.02
N ASP A 53 -2.27 -4.45 11.28
CA ASP A 53 -3.02 -5.39 12.11
C ASP A 53 -4.50 -5.38 11.71
N CYS A 54 -4.83 -6.21 10.73
CA CYS A 54 -6.18 -6.42 10.24
C CYS A 54 -6.33 -7.84 9.66
N PRO A 55 -7.53 -8.44 9.75
CA PRO A 55 -7.81 -9.70 9.08
C PRO A 55 -7.85 -9.53 7.56
N TYR A 56 -7.57 -10.62 6.85
CA TYR A 56 -7.63 -10.61 5.39
C TYR A 56 -8.12 -11.94 4.82
N LYS A 57 -8.47 -11.95 3.53
CA LYS A 57 -8.76 -13.18 2.77
C LYS A 57 -7.52 -13.64 2.03
N ARG A 58 -7.31 -14.97 2.03
CA ARG A 58 -6.21 -15.65 1.34
C ARG A 58 -6.75 -16.62 0.31
N LYS A 59 -6.07 -16.75 -0.83
CA LYS A 59 -6.32 -17.80 -1.82
C LYS A 59 -5.00 -18.32 -2.41
N LEU A 60 -4.64 -19.55 -2.11
CA LEU A 60 -3.35 -20.14 -2.48
C LEU A 60 -3.22 -20.45 -3.97
N GLY A 61 -4.30 -20.84 -4.62
CA GLY A 61 -4.30 -21.21 -6.04
C GLY A 61 -5.69 -21.09 -6.67
N PRO A 62 -5.81 -21.33 -8.00
CA PRO A 62 -7.08 -21.18 -8.71
C PRO A 62 -8.21 -22.01 -8.10
N GLU A 63 -7.94 -23.25 -7.75
CA GLU A 63 -8.92 -24.20 -7.22
C GLU A 63 -8.98 -24.22 -5.68
N SER A 64 -8.12 -23.43 -5.01
CA SER A 64 -8.12 -23.36 -3.55
C SER A 64 -9.33 -22.58 -3.05
N PRO A 65 -9.90 -22.94 -1.88
CA PRO A 65 -10.93 -22.14 -1.25
C PRO A 65 -10.36 -20.77 -0.83
N VAL A 66 -11.26 -19.79 -0.69
CA VAL A 66 -10.92 -18.51 -0.06
C VAL A 66 -11.00 -18.67 1.45
N GLU A 67 -9.91 -18.40 2.14
CA GLU A 67 -9.78 -18.58 3.58
C GLU A 67 -9.68 -17.22 4.29
N TRP A 68 -10.19 -17.18 5.51
CA TRP A 68 -9.98 -16.05 6.41
C TRP A 68 -8.68 -16.20 7.20
N MET A 69 -7.93 -15.10 7.33
CA MET A 69 -6.68 -15.02 8.08
C MET A 69 -6.77 -13.88 9.11
N PRO A 70 -6.27 -14.07 10.33
CA PRO A 70 -6.35 -13.05 11.39
C PRO A 70 -5.47 -11.81 11.15
N GLY A 71 -4.52 -11.89 10.23
CA GLY A 71 -3.51 -10.86 9.96
C GLY A 71 -2.14 -11.23 10.51
N PRO A 72 -1.19 -10.28 10.54
CA PRO A 72 -1.26 -8.97 9.91
C PRO A 72 -1.08 -9.03 8.38
N VAL A 73 -1.54 -7.99 7.68
CA VAL A 73 -1.15 -7.75 6.28
C VAL A 73 0.22 -7.07 6.27
N LYS A 74 1.14 -7.60 5.46
CA LYS A 74 2.53 -7.14 5.35
C LYS A 74 2.85 -6.73 3.94
N GLY A 75 3.71 -5.73 3.80
CA GLY A 75 4.13 -5.25 2.50
C GLY A 75 5.20 -4.17 2.57
N GLU A 76 5.39 -3.52 1.43
CA GLU A 76 6.40 -2.49 1.27
C GLU A 76 5.86 -1.34 0.40
N VAL A 77 6.11 -0.10 0.83
CA VAL A 77 5.90 1.12 0.05
C VAL A 77 7.24 1.57 -0.48
N ILE A 78 7.36 1.76 -1.79
CA ILE A 78 8.59 2.17 -2.46
C ILE A 78 8.33 3.44 -3.25
N TYR A 79 9.02 4.52 -2.91
CA TYR A 79 9.01 5.76 -3.67
C TYR A 79 10.04 5.72 -4.80
N ARG A 80 9.67 6.20 -5.97
CA ARG A 80 10.64 6.37 -7.07
C ARG A 80 11.71 7.38 -6.70
N ARG A 81 12.93 7.14 -7.16
CA ARG A 81 14.05 8.04 -6.92
C ARG A 81 13.87 9.40 -7.62
N ASP A 82 13.27 9.37 -8.81
CA ASP A 82 12.96 10.51 -9.66
C ASP A 82 11.56 11.09 -9.40
N LEU A 83 11.10 11.03 -8.16
CA LEU A 83 9.75 11.39 -7.72
C LEU A 83 9.27 12.76 -8.23
N PHE A 84 10.17 13.75 -8.29
CA PHE A 84 9.84 15.11 -8.72
C PHE A 84 10.12 15.37 -10.21
N SER A 85 10.81 14.48 -10.90
CA SER A 85 11.17 14.61 -12.32
C SER A 85 10.47 13.56 -13.20
N ALA A 86 9.75 12.62 -12.60
CA ALA A 86 9.05 11.59 -13.34
C ALA A 86 7.92 12.20 -14.19
N SER A 87 8.00 12.01 -15.49
CA SER A 87 6.98 12.46 -16.44
C SER A 87 5.89 11.43 -16.68
N GLU A 88 6.15 10.17 -16.35
CA GLU A 88 5.21 9.06 -16.62
C GLU A 88 5.34 7.93 -15.57
N GLY A 89 4.22 7.25 -15.33
CA GLY A 89 4.13 6.08 -14.48
C GLY A 89 4.04 6.39 -12.98
N PRO A 90 3.72 5.37 -12.16
CA PRO A 90 3.46 5.55 -10.74
C PRO A 90 4.71 6.02 -10.00
N THR A 91 4.56 7.05 -9.18
CA THR A 91 5.61 7.60 -8.32
C THR A 91 5.81 6.80 -7.04
N ILE A 92 4.80 5.99 -6.67
CA ILE A 92 4.80 5.14 -5.49
C ILE A 92 4.37 3.73 -5.92
N LEU A 93 5.14 2.72 -5.52
CA LEU A 93 4.81 1.31 -5.71
C LEU A 93 4.49 0.69 -4.34
N VAL A 94 3.42 -0.11 -4.28
CA VAL A 94 3.05 -0.86 -3.08
C VAL A 94 3.09 -2.34 -3.39
N LEU A 95 3.93 -3.06 -2.68
CA LEU A 95 4.03 -4.51 -2.75
C LEU A 95 3.38 -5.12 -1.51
N ILE A 96 2.67 -6.24 -1.69
CA ILE A 96 2.19 -7.09 -0.60
C ILE A 96 3.04 -8.36 -0.60
N ASP A 97 3.40 -8.84 0.58
CA ASP A 97 4.17 -10.06 0.73
C ASP A 97 3.45 -11.23 0.07
N ARG A 98 4.14 -11.88 -0.87
CA ARG A 98 3.54 -12.95 -1.70
C ARG A 98 3.11 -14.16 -0.88
N ASP A 99 3.81 -14.43 0.22
CA ASP A 99 3.52 -15.55 1.12
C ASP A 99 2.15 -15.42 1.80
N LEU A 100 1.59 -14.20 1.85
CA LEU A 100 0.23 -13.99 2.35
C LEU A 100 -0.83 -14.56 1.40
N ALA A 101 -0.51 -14.79 0.13
CA ALA A 101 -1.46 -15.16 -0.91
C ALA A 101 -2.74 -14.27 -0.87
N PHE A 102 -2.51 -12.97 -0.64
CA PHE A 102 -3.54 -11.96 -0.39
C PHE A 102 -4.56 -11.94 -1.52
N PHE A 103 -5.85 -12.03 -1.16
CA PHE A 103 -6.94 -12.13 -2.11
C PHE A 103 -7.83 -10.87 -2.01
N HIS A 104 -7.61 -9.93 -2.94
CA HIS A 104 -8.28 -8.63 -2.93
C HIS A 104 -8.44 -8.08 -4.36
N PRO A 105 -9.56 -7.41 -4.71
CA PRO A 105 -9.78 -6.84 -6.03
C PRO A 105 -8.69 -5.87 -6.52
N ASN A 106 -8.06 -5.14 -5.59
CA ASN A 106 -6.99 -4.19 -5.91
C ASN A 106 -5.59 -4.81 -5.90
N TYR A 107 -5.44 -6.12 -5.68
CA TYR A 107 -4.14 -6.78 -5.63
C TYR A 107 -3.87 -7.62 -6.87
N SER A 108 -2.81 -7.31 -7.60
CA SER A 108 -2.36 -8.14 -8.73
C SER A 108 -1.52 -9.31 -8.23
N ARG A 109 -2.12 -10.49 -8.10
CA ARG A 109 -1.40 -11.71 -7.69
C ARG A 109 -0.25 -12.07 -8.62
N ALA A 110 -0.43 -11.82 -9.93
CA ALA A 110 0.60 -12.11 -10.93
C ALA A 110 1.84 -11.20 -10.77
N ARG A 111 1.64 -9.95 -10.40
CA ARG A 111 2.71 -8.95 -10.31
C ARG A 111 3.16 -8.65 -8.87
N GLY A 112 2.34 -8.99 -7.87
CA GLY A 112 2.63 -8.77 -6.46
C GLY A 112 2.44 -7.34 -5.98
N PHE A 113 1.77 -6.47 -6.74
CA PHE A 113 1.53 -5.09 -6.35
C PHE A 113 0.07 -4.79 -6.01
N LEU A 114 -0.12 -3.82 -5.15
CA LEU A 114 -1.41 -3.26 -4.79
C LEU A 114 -1.73 -2.07 -5.71
N CYS A 115 -2.86 -2.14 -6.41
CA CYS A 115 -3.37 -1.03 -7.20
C CYS A 115 -4.07 -0.03 -6.26
N ILE A 116 -3.54 1.19 -6.19
CA ILE A 116 -4.04 2.26 -5.29
C ILE A 116 -5.02 3.20 -5.97
N GLY A 117 -5.39 2.93 -7.22
CA GLY A 117 -6.26 3.76 -8.05
C GLY A 117 -5.54 4.29 -9.29
N GLU A 118 -6.23 5.12 -10.05
CA GLU A 118 -5.64 5.82 -11.19
C GLU A 118 -4.81 7.02 -10.71
N GLU A 119 -3.70 7.30 -11.39
CA GLU A 119 -2.84 8.46 -11.06
C GLU A 119 -3.61 9.77 -11.06
N SER A 120 -4.62 9.91 -11.93
CA SER A 120 -5.50 11.07 -11.99
C SER A 120 -6.33 11.29 -10.72
N GLN A 121 -6.45 10.27 -9.88
CA GLN A 121 -7.20 10.31 -8.62
C GLN A 121 -6.29 10.59 -7.41
N LEU A 122 -4.98 10.54 -7.61
CA LEU A 122 -4.02 10.87 -6.56
C LEU A 122 -3.77 12.39 -6.55
N PRO A 123 -3.50 12.98 -5.37
CA PRO A 123 -3.09 14.37 -5.30
C PRO A 123 -1.83 14.62 -6.16
N PRO A 124 -1.70 15.78 -6.82
CA PRO A 124 -0.50 16.11 -7.53
C PRO A 124 0.69 16.23 -6.56
N GLY A 125 1.83 15.65 -6.96
CA GLY A 125 3.05 15.66 -6.16
C GLY A 125 3.21 14.49 -5.21
N PRO A 126 4.30 14.45 -4.45
CA PRO A 126 4.62 13.35 -3.56
C PRO A 126 3.67 13.33 -2.35
N ILE A 127 3.13 12.16 -2.05
CA ILE A 127 2.25 11.96 -0.90
C ILE A 127 3.13 11.49 0.28
N PRO A 128 3.11 12.18 1.43
CA PRO A 128 3.83 11.73 2.62
C PRO A 128 3.38 10.35 3.08
N LEU A 129 4.33 9.53 3.56
CA LEU A 129 4.13 8.13 3.92
C LEU A 129 2.97 7.91 4.90
N GLY A 130 2.90 8.73 5.96
CA GLY A 130 1.84 8.62 6.95
C GLY A 130 0.45 8.80 6.34
N ARG A 131 0.26 9.84 5.53
CA ARG A 131 -0.99 10.10 4.80
C ARG A 131 -1.28 9.03 3.76
N PHE A 132 -0.24 8.52 3.10
CA PHE A 132 -0.39 7.46 2.11
C PHE A 132 -0.87 6.15 2.75
N LEU A 133 -0.29 5.75 3.87
CA LEU A 133 -0.72 4.57 4.63
C LEU A 133 -2.16 4.74 5.14
N GLU A 134 -2.48 5.89 5.73
CA GLU A 134 -3.79 6.17 6.31
C GLU A 134 -4.91 6.22 5.25
N ASN A 135 -4.71 6.98 4.16
CA ASN A 135 -5.79 7.32 3.24
C ASN A 135 -5.89 6.38 2.03
N HIS A 136 -4.82 5.64 1.70
CA HIS A 136 -4.81 4.77 0.52
C HIS A 136 -4.60 3.30 0.88
N ILE A 137 -3.59 2.97 1.69
CA ILE A 137 -3.29 1.56 1.97
C ILE A 137 -4.27 0.96 2.96
N TYR A 138 -4.51 1.63 4.09
CA TYR A 138 -5.40 1.12 5.14
C TYR A 138 -6.82 0.84 4.62
N PRO A 139 -7.50 1.73 3.87
CA PRO A 139 -8.82 1.44 3.32
C PRO A 139 -8.86 0.26 2.35
N ILE A 140 -7.77 0.04 1.60
CA ILE A 140 -7.70 -1.12 0.69
C ILE A 140 -7.52 -2.40 1.50
N VAL A 141 -6.49 -2.51 2.33
CA VAL A 141 -6.18 -3.76 3.03
C VAL A 141 -7.25 -4.17 4.04
N THR A 142 -8.06 -3.22 4.49
CA THR A 142 -9.26 -3.46 5.33
C THR A 142 -10.55 -3.63 4.53
N TYR A 143 -10.46 -3.81 3.21
CA TYR A 143 -11.60 -4.07 2.31
C TYR A 143 -12.67 -2.97 2.25
N GLN A 144 -12.38 -1.76 2.67
CA GLN A 144 -13.27 -0.61 2.49
C GLN A 144 -13.36 -0.23 1.01
N ASN A 145 -12.27 -0.38 0.24
CA ASN A 145 -12.20 -0.19 -1.20
C ASN A 145 -12.18 -1.55 -1.93
N ARG A 146 -13.26 -2.31 -1.89
CA ARG A 146 -13.38 -3.64 -2.49
C ARG A 146 -14.10 -3.70 -3.84
N ARG A 147 -14.56 -2.55 -4.35
CA ARG A 147 -15.29 -2.45 -5.63
C ARG A 147 -14.64 -1.42 -6.56
N PRO A 148 -13.38 -1.65 -6.96
CA PRO A 148 -12.73 -0.74 -7.90
C PRO A 148 -13.40 -0.81 -9.29
N THR A 149 -13.40 0.31 -10.01
CA THR A 149 -13.91 0.36 -11.39
C THR A 149 -13.09 -0.53 -12.32
N HIS A 150 -11.78 -0.58 -12.11
CA HIS A 150 -10.84 -1.42 -12.85
C HIS A 150 -10.07 -2.34 -11.88
N PRO A 151 -10.59 -3.54 -11.59
CA PRO A 151 -9.96 -4.43 -10.64
C PRO A 151 -8.64 -4.99 -11.16
N ALA A 152 -7.63 -5.05 -10.31
CA ALA A 152 -6.35 -5.69 -10.59
C ALA A 152 -6.46 -7.23 -10.58
N ASP A 153 -7.47 -7.76 -9.86
CA ASP A 153 -7.85 -9.18 -9.82
C ASP A 153 -9.35 -9.33 -10.08
N ALA A 154 -9.70 -9.78 -11.28
CA ALA A 154 -11.10 -9.97 -11.70
C ALA A 154 -11.81 -11.10 -10.93
N GLU A 155 -11.08 -12.13 -10.51
CA GLU A 155 -11.62 -13.23 -9.71
C GLU A 155 -12.02 -12.74 -8.32
N ALA A 156 -11.13 -12.02 -7.67
CA ALA A 156 -11.43 -11.42 -6.38
C ALA A 156 -12.59 -10.42 -6.47
N ALA A 157 -12.62 -9.58 -7.51
CA ALA A 157 -13.72 -8.63 -7.72
C ALA A 157 -15.07 -9.35 -7.85
N ARG A 158 -15.12 -10.45 -8.60
CA ARG A 158 -16.33 -11.28 -8.74
C ARG A 158 -16.73 -11.90 -7.41
N TYR A 159 -15.78 -12.46 -6.66
CA TYR A 159 -16.02 -13.06 -5.35
C TYR A 159 -16.65 -12.05 -4.38
N PHE A 160 -16.04 -10.87 -4.21
CA PHE A 160 -16.56 -9.84 -3.30
C PHE A 160 -17.87 -9.18 -3.79
N ALA A 161 -18.22 -9.31 -5.07
CA ALA A 161 -19.49 -8.83 -5.59
C ALA A 161 -20.65 -9.82 -5.41
N LEU A 162 -20.38 -11.12 -5.51
CA LEU A 162 -21.42 -12.16 -5.64
C LEU A 162 -21.51 -13.09 -4.43
N GLU A 163 -20.42 -13.29 -3.68
CA GLU A 163 -20.42 -14.22 -2.54
C GLU A 163 -20.96 -13.52 -1.27
N PRO A 164 -22.12 -13.94 -0.75
CA PRO A 164 -22.74 -13.31 0.44
C PRO A 164 -21.86 -13.36 1.68
N THR A 165 -20.99 -14.36 1.80
CA THR A 165 -20.10 -14.56 2.94
C THR A 165 -18.72 -13.93 2.77
N ALA A 166 -18.49 -13.21 1.66
CA ALA A 166 -17.18 -12.63 1.35
C ALA A 166 -16.61 -11.75 2.48
N MET A 167 -17.48 -11.03 3.16
CA MET A 167 -17.11 -10.11 4.25
C MET A 167 -17.09 -10.73 5.65
N VAL A 168 -17.47 -11.99 5.79
CA VAL A 168 -17.46 -12.67 7.10
C VAL A 168 -16.02 -12.70 7.64
N GLY A 169 -15.86 -12.21 8.88
CA GLY A 169 -14.59 -12.08 9.58
C GLY A 169 -13.77 -10.82 9.22
N LEU A 170 -14.21 -10.04 8.23
CA LEU A 170 -13.57 -8.77 7.85
C LEU A 170 -14.31 -7.56 8.45
N GLU A 171 -15.56 -7.71 8.83
CA GLU A 171 -16.40 -6.67 9.44
C GLU A 171 -16.71 -6.99 10.93
N PRO A 172 -16.89 -5.97 11.77
CA PRO A 172 -16.70 -4.56 11.45
C PRO A 172 -15.23 -4.18 11.24
N VAL A 173 -14.96 -3.24 10.33
CA VAL A 173 -13.61 -2.71 10.15
C VAL A 173 -13.23 -1.96 11.41
N ALA A 174 -12.16 -2.39 12.06
CA ALA A 174 -11.67 -1.71 13.24
C ALA A 174 -11.19 -0.29 12.87
N PRO A 175 -11.50 0.73 13.67
CA PRO A 175 -11.01 2.08 13.42
C PRO A 175 -9.49 2.11 13.48
N LEU A 176 -8.88 3.02 12.73
CA LEU A 176 -7.43 3.18 12.71
C LEU A 176 -6.93 3.81 14.03
N TYR A 177 -7.75 4.67 14.67
CA TYR A 177 -7.47 5.40 15.91
C TYR A 177 -8.41 4.98 17.03
#